data_bcc77038fd25604af990f3131921f3e1
#
_entry.id   bcc77038fd25604af990f3131921f3e1
#
_cell.length_a   1.000
_cell.length_b   1.000
_cell.length_c   1.000
_cell.angle_alpha   90.00
_cell.angle_beta   90.00
_cell.angle_gamma   90.00
#
_symmetry.space_group_name_H-M   'P 1'
#
loop_
_entity.id
_entity.type
_entity.pdbx_description
1 polymer ?
#
loop_
_entity_poly.entity_id
_entity_poly.type
_entity_poly.pdbx_seq_one_letter_code
_entity_poly.pdbx_strand_id
1 'polypeptide(L)'
;MSADGTVHRARLERKSKEMENLGTWDWFANPLQGKRELNGLRVMMSLVNDWDLSATNNSIYEISDERRFVVSDLGASLGNTGNNFTRSKSSPKDYARSKFIKRSTSEFVDFVMHSRPFFLSVIQLP
;
A
#
# COMPACT_ATOMS: atom_id res chain seq x y z
N MET A 1 6.66 27.66 -7.36
CA MET A 1 7.97 27.85 -8.02
C MET A 1 8.72 28.89 -7.21
N SER A 2 9.96 28.61 -6.86
CA SER A 2 10.85 29.61 -6.30
C SER A 2 11.27 30.63 -7.38
N ALA A 3 11.79 31.79 -6.96
CA ALA A 3 12.19 32.85 -7.89
C ALA A 3 13.30 32.45 -8.88
N ASP A 4 14.03 31.37 -8.58
CA ASP A 4 15.09 30.76 -9.40
C ASP A 4 14.58 29.70 -10.38
N GLY A 5 13.27 29.49 -10.49
CA GLY A 5 12.65 28.46 -11.33
C GLY A 5 12.70 27.05 -10.75
N THR A 6 13.21 26.85 -9.52
CA THR A 6 13.30 25.54 -8.89
C THR A 6 11.94 25.11 -8.37
N VAL A 7 11.58 23.86 -8.61
CA VAL A 7 10.36 23.23 -8.07
C VAL A 7 10.76 22.29 -6.93
N HIS A 8 10.38 22.65 -5.70
CA HIS A 8 10.63 21.83 -4.53
C HIS A 8 9.49 20.80 -4.32
N ARG A 9 9.85 19.60 -3.90
CA ARG A 9 8.91 18.50 -3.57
C ARG A 9 7.99 18.14 -4.74
N ALA A 10 8.53 18.12 -5.96
CA ALA A 10 7.81 17.70 -7.15
C ALA A 10 7.70 16.17 -7.21
N ARG A 11 6.53 15.69 -7.65
CA ARG A 11 6.32 14.33 -8.08
C ARG A 11 6.17 14.33 -9.60
N LEU A 12 6.96 13.51 -10.29
CA LEU A 12 6.81 13.28 -11.72
C LEU A 12 5.95 12.04 -11.93
N GLU A 13 4.89 12.21 -12.67
CA GLU A 13 4.00 11.14 -13.07
C GLU A 13 3.99 11.01 -14.60
N ARG A 14 4.32 9.81 -15.11
CA ARG A 14 4.18 9.51 -16.53
C ARG A 14 2.72 9.16 -16.80
N LYS A 15 2.03 10.01 -17.55
CA LYS A 15 0.69 9.74 -18.03
C LYS A 15 0.76 9.24 -19.48
N SER A 16 0.43 7.97 -19.70
CA SER A 16 0.25 7.45 -21.06
C SER A 16 -1.12 7.86 -21.59
N LYS A 17 -1.19 8.20 -22.88
CA LYS A 17 -2.47 8.47 -23.56
C LYS A 17 -3.34 7.23 -23.72
N GLU A 18 -2.72 6.05 -23.63
CA GLU A 18 -3.37 4.74 -23.78
C GLU A 18 -3.90 4.19 -22.45
N MET A 19 -3.74 4.95 -21.37
CA MET A 19 -4.10 4.52 -20.03
C MET A 19 -5.31 5.29 -19.52
N GLU A 20 -6.44 4.61 -19.45
CA GLU A 20 -7.67 5.15 -18.88
C GLU A 20 -7.76 4.83 -17.40
N ASN A 21 -8.06 5.84 -16.58
CA ASN A 21 -8.30 5.65 -15.16
C ASN A 21 -9.79 5.39 -14.94
N LEU A 22 -10.13 4.19 -14.51
CA LEU A 22 -11.51 3.76 -14.24
C LEU A 22 -11.96 4.05 -12.79
N GLY A 23 -11.12 4.64 -11.96
CA GLY A 23 -11.43 4.96 -10.57
C GLY A 23 -10.54 4.26 -9.56
N THR A 24 -11.06 4.06 -8.35
CA THR A 24 -10.34 3.48 -7.22
C THR A 24 -10.82 2.06 -6.92
N TRP A 25 -10.02 1.30 -6.15
CA TRP A 25 -10.41 0.00 -5.63
C TRP A 25 -10.12 -0.11 -4.14
N ASP A 26 -10.92 -0.91 -3.44
CA ASP A 26 -10.81 -1.14 -2.01
C ASP A 26 -10.12 -2.48 -1.73
N TRP A 27 -9.31 -2.54 -0.68
CA TRP A 27 -8.55 -3.72 -0.29
C TRP A 27 -9.43 -4.90 0.15
N PHE A 28 -10.63 -4.61 0.65
CA PHE A 28 -11.53 -5.59 1.24
C PHE A 28 -12.79 -5.84 0.40
N ALA A 29 -13.05 -4.96 -0.58
CA ALA A 29 -14.19 -5.05 -1.49
C ALA A 29 -13.73 -4.84 -2.95
N ASN A 30 -13.28 -5.91 -3.60
CA ASN A 30 -12.82 -5.89 -4.99
C ASN A 30 -12.97 -7.27 -5.64
N PRO A 31 -12.97 -7.39 -6.97
CA PRO A 31 -13.16 -8.66 -7.69
C PRO A 31 -12.00 -9.66 -7.53
N LEU A 32 -10.88 -9.24 -6.93
CA LEU A 32 -9.70 -10.08 -6.72
C LEU A 32 -9.70 -10.78 -5.35
N GLN A 33 -10.79 -10.68 -4.57
CA GLN A 33 -10.90 -11.35 -3.28
C GLN A 33 -10.71 -12.87 -3.45
N GLY A 34 -9.87 -13.45 -2.57
CA GLY A 34 -9.49 -14.87 -2.63
C GLY A 34 -8.49 -15.22 -3.74
N LYS A 35 -8.07 -14.26 -4.57
CA LYS A 35 -7.05 -14.48 -5.59
C LYS A 35 -5.64 -14.38 -5.01
N ARG A 36 -4.76 -15.22 -5.54
CA ARG A 36 -3.35 -15.29 -5.11
C ARG A 36 -2.61 -13.98 -5.32
N GLU A 37 -2.95 -13.25 -6.37
CA GLU A 37 -2.37 -11.95 -6.73
C GLU A 37 -2.66 -10.89 -5.67
N LEU A 38 -3.91 -10.80 -5.19
CA LEU A 38 -4.28 -9.88 -4.12
C LEU A 38 -3.60 -10.26 -2.80
N ASN A 39 -3.52 -11.55 -2.49
CA ASN A 39 -2.83 -12.03 -1.29
C ASN A 39 -1.33 -11.69 -1.36
N GLY A 40 -0.69 -11.90 -2.50
CA GLY A 40 0.70 -11.50 -2.73
C GLY A 40 0.92 -10.00 -2.55
N LEU A 41 0.00 -9.17 -3.08
CA LEU A 41 0.07 -7.72 -2.90
C LEU A 41 -0.10 -7.31 -1.42
N ARG A 42 -0.99 -7.96 -0.67
CA ARG A 42 -1.16 -7.74 0.78
C ARG A 42 0.11 -8.08 1.56
N VAL A 43 0.78 -9.18 1.22
CA VAL A 43 2.08 -9.53 1.80
C VAL A 43 3.12 -8.45 1.51
N MET A 44 3.20 -7.98 0.27
CA MET A 44 4.12 -6.90 -0.09
C MET A 44 3.85 -5.63 0.70
N MET A 45 2.58 -5.22 0.87
CA MET A 45 2.23 -4.05 1.68
C MET A 45 2.63 -4.25 3.15
N SER A 46 2.47 -5.44 3.69
CA SER A 46 2.91 -5.77 5.05
C SER A 46 4.43 -5.70 5.17
N LEU A 47 5.17 -6.22 4.20
CA LEU A 47 6.63 -6.21 4.19
C LEU A 47 7.22 -4.80 4.09
N VAL A 48 6.62 -3.93 3.27
CA VAL A 48 7.03 -2.52 3.20
C VAL A 48 6.44 -1.68 4.33
N ASN A 49 5.60 -2.30 5.15
CA ASN A 49 4.98 -1.69 6.32
C ASN A 49 4.13 -0.46 5.97
N ASP A 50 3.38 -0.57 4.87
CA ASP A 50 2.46 0.49 4.45
C ASP A 50 1.24 0.48 5.35
N TRP A 51 1.00 1.61 6.02
CA TRP A 51 -0.12 1.77 6.94
C TRP A 51 -1.26 2.61 6.38
N ASP A 52 -1.15 3.16 5.17
CA ASP A 52 -2.19 3.98 4.54
C ASP A 52 -2.93 3.21 3.42
N LEU A 53 -3.58 2.12 3.80
CA LEU A 53 -4.36 1.27 2.90
C LEU A 53 -5.73 1.90 2.56
N SER A 54 -5.74 3.17 2.22
CA SER A 54 -6.95 3.87 1.76
C SER A 54 -7.28 3.50 0.32
N ALA A 55 -8.56 3.33 0.00
CA ALA A 55 -9.00 3.14 -1.38
C ALA A 55 -8.60 4.32 -2.30
N THR A 56 -8.45 5.52 -1.74
CA THR A 56 -8.00 6.71 -2.47
C THR A 56 -6.54 6.63 -2.93
N ASN A 57 -5.75 5.72 -2.33
CA ASN A 57 -4.37 5.45 -2.69
C ASN A 57 -4.23 4.33 -3.73
N ASN A 58 -5.35 3.88 -4.27
CA ASN A 58 -5.42 2.79 -5.24
C ASN A 58 -6.11 3.27 -6.52
N SER A 59 -5.72 2.71 -7.66
CA SER A 59 -6.31 3.06 -8.94
C SER A 59 -6.55 1.82 -9.79
N ILE A 60 -7.60 1.85 -10.59
CA ILE A 60 -7.84 0.87 -11.65
C ILE A 60 -7.52 1.56 -12.97
N TYR A 61 -6.63 0.98 -13.73
CA TYR A 61 -6.31 1.45 -15.08
C TYR A 61 -6.72 0.42 -16.12
N GLU A 62 -7.23 0.89 -17.24
CA GLU A 62 -7.43 0.09 -18.43
C GLU A 62 -6.36 0.42 -19.46
N ILE A 63 -5.69 -0.61 -19.97
CA ILE A 63 -4.62 -0.50 -20.97
C ILE A 63 -4.81 -1.67 -21.93
N SER A 64 -5.14 -1.38 -23.19
CA SER A 64 -5.31 -2.40 -24.22
C SER A 64 -6.24 -3.56 -23.79
N ASP A 65 -7.42 -3.22 -23.27
CA ASP A 65 -8.46 -4.14 -22.77
C ASP A 65 -8.07 -4.95 -21.50
N GLU A 66 -6.91 -4.64 -20.89
CA GLU A 66 -6.52 -5.23 -19.61
C GLU A 66 -6.79 -4.26 -18.46
N ARG A 67 -7.42 -4.75 -17.39
CA ARG A 67 -7.60 -3.99 -16.15
C ARG A 67 -6.45 -4.25 -15.18
N ARG A 68 -5.78 -3.17 -14.78
CA ARG A 68 -4.68 -3.20 -13.82
C ARG A 68 -5.09 -2.54 -12.52
N PHE A 69 -5.03 -3.31 -11.44
CA PHE A 69 -5.26 -2.84 -10.08
C PHE A 69 -3.91 -2.40 -9.50
N VAL A 70 -3.77 -1.13 -9.23
CA VAL A 70 -2.49 -0.50 -8.87
C VAL A 70 -2.60 0.17 -7.52
N VAL A 71 -1.60 -0.02 -6.66
CA VAL A 71 -1.39 0.83 -5.49
C VAL A 71 -0.62 2.06 -5.95
N SER A 72 -1.26 3.22 -5.90
CA SER A 72 -0.73 4.46 -6.48
C SER A 72 0.13 5.26 -5.51
N ASP A 73 -0.03 5.05 -4.20
CA ASP A 73 0.72 5.78 -3.19
C ASP A 73 1.30 4.83 -2.13
N LEU A 74 2.64 4.76 -2.11
CA LEU A 74 3.42 4.04 -1.10
C LEU A 74 4.12 5.00 -0.14
N GLY A 75 3.68 6.26 -0.08
CA GLY A 75 4.31 7.30 0.72
C GLY A 75 4.24 7.07 2.24
N ALA A 76 3.38 6.18 2.70
CA ALA A 76 3.23 5.81 4.10
C ALA A 76 4.01 4.56 4.51
N SER A 77 4.96 4.11 3.70
CA SER A 77 5.73 2.89 3.91
C SER A 77 7.11 3.11 4.51
N LEU A 78 7.79 1.99 4.81
CA LEU A 78 9.16 1.91 5.32
C LEU A 78 9.38 2.68 6.64
N GLY A 79 8.41 2.58 7.53
CA GLY A 79 8.44 3.15 8.87
C GLY A 79 7.75 2.26 9.88
N ASN A 80 7.12 2.86 10.89
CA ASN A 80 6.34 2.16 11.92
C ASN A 80 4.84 2.34 11.67
N THR A 81 4.09 1.24 11.71
CA THR A 81 2.63 1.22 11.56
C THR A 81 1.84 1.60 12.80
N GLY A 82 2.46 1.93 13.90
CA GLY A 82 1.86 2.23 15.20
C GLY A 82 0.58 3.08 15.20
N ASN A 83 0.21 3.64 16.32
CA ASN A 83 -0.92 4.58 16.40
C ASN A 83 -0.56 5.95 15.80
N ASN A 84 -1.51 6.89 15.78
CA ASN A 84 -1.32 8.21 15.17
C ASN A 84 -0.08 8.99 15.69
N PHE A 85 0.37 8.72 16.90
CA PHE A 85 1.52 9.39 17.53
C PHE A 85 2.85 8.66 17.26
N THR A 86 2.80 7.36 16.97
CA THR A 86 3.99 6.51 16.79
C THR A 86 4.23 6.11 15.34
N ARG A 87 3.32 6.47 14.43
CA ARG A 87 3.50 6.21 13.00
C ARG A 87 4.66 7.02 12.44
N SER A 88 5.45 6.37 11.62
CA SER A 88 6.49 7.03 10.84
C SER A 88 6.51 6.49 9.41
N LYS A 89 7.16 7.20 8.52
CA LYS A 89 7.37 6.82 7.13
C LYS A 89 8.79 7.12 6.73
N SER A 90 9.35 6.30 5.84
CA SER A 90 10.72 6.46 5.35
C SER A 90 11.74 6.61 6.49
N SER A 91 11.55 5.84 7.57
CA SER A 91 12.44 5.81 8.75
C SER A 91 13.06 4.42 8.89
N PRO A 92 14.31 4.21 8.45
CA PRO A 92 14.99 2.91 8.56
C PRO A 92 15.08 2.41 10.00
N LYS A 93 15.26 3.31 10.96
CA LYS A 93 15.33 2.98 12.39
C LYS A 93 14.01 2.42 12.90
N ASP A 94 12.90 3.04 12.54
CA ASP A 94 11.58 2.60 13.00
C ASP A 94 11.13 1.36 12.23
N TYR A 95 11.43 1.28 10.93
CA TYR A 95 11.17 0.11 10.12
C TYR A 95 11.88 -1.14 10.68
N ALA A 96 13.16 -1.04 11.05
CA ALA A 96 13.92 -2.13 11.64
C ALA A 96 13.38 -2.62 12.99
N ARG A 97 12.59 -1.80 13.68
CA ARG A 97 11.93 -2.13 14.95
C ARG A 97 10.49 -2.59 14.79
N SER A 98 9.90 -2.40 13.63
CA SER A 98 8.50 -2.75 13.38
C SER A 98 8.31 -4.26 13.33
N LYS A 99 7.12 -4.71 13.73
CA LYS A 99 6.73 -6.11 13.71
C LYS A 99 5.60 -6.26 12.69
N PHE A 100 5.90 -6.82 11.54
CA PHE A 100 4.90 -7.09 10.50
C PHE A 100 4.44 -8.54 10.49
N ILE A 101 5.12 -9.45 11.16
CA ILE A 101 4.65 -10.82 11.40
C ILE A 101 4.13 -10.91 12.84
N LYS A 102 2.86 -11.30 12.99
CA LYS A 102 2.22 -11.53 14.28
C LYS A 102 2.46 -12.95 14.78
N ARG A 103 2.31 -13.93 13.89
CA ARG A 103 2.45 -15.35 14.19
C ARG A 103 2.85 -16.11 12.93
N SER A 104 3.67 -17.14 13.10
CA SER A 104 4.01 -18.10 12.05
C SER A 104 3.84 -19.52 12.58
N THR A 105 3.26 -20.39 11.76
CA THR A 105 3.09 -21.82 12.00
C THR A 105 3.58 -22.60 10.79
N SER A 106 3.49 -23.92 10.80
CA SER A 106 3.78 -24.75 9.62
C SER A 106 2.74 -24.58 8.49
N GLU A 107 1.56 -24.05 8.81
CA GLU A 107 0.43 -24.00 7.87
C GLU A 107 0.16 -22.58 7.35
N PHE A 108 0.45 -21.55 8.15
CA PHE A 108 0.14 -20.16 7.79
C PHE A 108 1.04 -19.14 8.47
N VAL A 109 1.04 -17.95 7.93
CA VAL A 109 1.67 -16.76 8.51
C VAL A 109 0.63 -15.65 8.66
N ASP A 110 0.49 -15.12 9.87
CA ASP A 110 -0.33 -13.94 10.15
C ASP A 110 0.51 -12.68 9.99
N PHE A 111 0.20 -11.88 9.00
CA PHE A 111 0.78 -10.55 8.82
C PHE A 111 -0.07 -9.49 9.50
N VAL A 112 0.59 -8.51 10.10
CA VAL A 112 -0.07 -7.33 10.65
C VAL A 112 -0.13 -6.25 9.59
N MET A 113 -1.34 -5.88 9.20
CA MET A 113 -1.58 -4.70 8.36
C MET A 113 -2.37 -3.67 9.15
N HIS A 114 -1.91 -2.44 9.13
CA HIS A 114 -2.64 -1.34 9.73
C HIS A 114 -3.25 -0.48 8.62
N SER A 115 -4.53 -0.15 8.74
CA SER A 115 -5.17 0.81 7.86
C SER A 115 -5.68 2.01 8.64
N ARG A 116 -5.85 3.14 7.96
CA ARG A 116 -6.56 4.29 8.55
C ARG A 116 -8.07 4.02 8.57
N PRO A 117 -8.79 4.54 9.57
CA PRO A 117 -8.34 5.35 10.70
C PRO A 117 -7.88 4.55 11.92
N PHE A 118 -8.21 3.25 12.10
CA PHE A 118 -7.85 2.48 13.30
C PHE A 118 -7.98 0.96 13.14
N PHE A 119 -8.06 0.44 11.94
CA PHE A 119 -8.25 -1.00 11.74
C PHE A 119 -6.91 -1.73 11.75
N LEU A 120 -6.79 -2.65 12.70
CA LEU A 120 -5.80 -3.70 12.66
C LEU A 120 -6.39 -4.84 11.83
N SER A 121 -5.94 -5.01 10.61
CA SER A 121 -6.26 -6.17 9.81
C SER A 121 -5.18 -7.22 10.00
N VAL A 122 -5.60 -8.42 10.39
CA VAL A 122 -4.74 -9.59 10.37
C VAL A 122 -5.06 -10.36 9.10
N ILE A 123 -4.08 -10.49 8.23
CA ILE A 123 -4.19 -11.32 7.04
C ILE A 123 -3.54 -12.65 7.36
N GLN A 124 -4.35 -13.69 7.40
CA GLN A 124 -3.89 -15.06 7.47
C GLN A 124 -3.74 -15.58 6.05
N LEU A 125 -2.56 -16.04 5.74
CA LEU A 125 -2.27 -16.67 4.45
C LEU A 125 -1.87 -18.12 4.69
N PRO A 126 -2.45 -19.05 3.92
CA PRO A 126 -2.08 -20.47 3.98
C PRO A 126 -0.66 -20.71 3.50
#